data_dac20a810f063786ba44f58f7122a651
#
_entry.id   dac20a810f063786ba44f58f7122a651
#
_cell.length_a   1.000
_cell.length_b   1.000
_cell.length_c   1.000
_cell.angle_alpha   90.00
_cell.angle_beta   90.00
_cell.angle_gamma   90.00
#
_symmetry.space_group_name_H-M   'P 1'
#
loop_
_entity.id
_entity.type
_entity.pdbx_description
1 polymer ?
#
loop_
_entity_poly.entity_id
_entity_poly.type
_entity_poly.pdbx_seq_one_letter_code
_entity_poly.pdbx_strand_id
1 'polypeptide(L)'
;PEPVPEAATVFERARALAPELAAPASGDGRGGDPESGPADEPAELLVAETIPGGTTTALGSLTALGERGAVSSSLPANPIERKRRVVDEGLDASGLAPGDAAGDPVEAVRLAGDPVLAAVAGLVVGCADAGVDVTLAGGTQLAAAAALARHAGVDRRLPLATTSLVADDPTADLAALAADLDLSLAAADPGFDEGDHPAMAAYARGEAKEGVGMGGALALADRAGVDDVAVRERVAAVTDRLLAEGAGADGEDEPAVANRGDRQ
;
A
#
# COMPACT_ATOMS: atom_id res chain seq x y z
N PRO A 1 -12.45 16.41 -15.87
CA PRO A 1 -12.84 16.12 -14.49
C PRO A 1 -11.62 16.19 -13.58
N GLU A 2 -11.85 16.46 -12.30
CA GLU A 2 -10.82 16.52 -11.27
C GLU A 2 -11.16 15.47 -10.21
N PRO A 3 -10.65 14.22 -10.33
CA PRO A 3 -10.98 13.16 -9.40
C PRO A 3 -10.53 13.45 -7.96
N VAL A 4 -9.46 14.25 -7.78
CA VAL A 4 -8.94 14.61 -6.46
C VAL A 4 -8.77 16.12 -6.35
N PRO A 5 -9.85 16.91 -6.27
CA PRO A 5 -9.75 18.38 -6.27
C PRO A 5 -8.93 18.93 -5.07
N GLU A 6 -8.89 18.19 -3.96
CA GLU A 6 -8.17 18.56 -2.74
C GLU A 6 -6.73 17.98 -2.67
N ALA A 7 -6.17 17.49 -3.79
CA ALA A 7 -4.85 16.84 -3.82
C ALA A 7 -3.76 17.68 -3.13
N ALA A 8 -3.70 18.99 -3.42
CA ALA A 8 -2.74 19.90 -2.79
C ALA A 8 -2.91 19.96 -1.25
N THR A 9 -4.14 20.06 -0.78
CA THR A 9 -4.44 20.12 0.65
C THR A 9 -4.06 18.84 1.36
N VAL A 10 -4.37 17.67 0.75
CA VAL A 10 -4.02 16.36 1.30
C VAL A 10 -2.51 16.19 1.35
N PHE A 11 -1.83 16.49 0.25
CA PHE A 11 -0.37 16.41 0.14
C PHE A 11 0.33 17.26 1.21
N GLU A 12 0.00 18.54 1.33
CA GLU A 12 0.65 19.46 2.27
C GLU A 12 0.34 19.09 3.74
N ARG A 13 -0.88 18.65 4.05
CA ARG A 13 -1.20 18.17 5.40
C ARG A 13 -0.42 16.91 5.77
N ALA A 14 -0.31 15.96 4.86
CA ALA A 14 0.46 14.75 5.07
C ALA A 14 1.96 15.06 5.24
N ARG A 15 2.51 15.97 4.42
CA ARG A 15 3.88 16.46 4.55
C ARG A 15 4.15 17.08 5.92
N ALA A 16 3.23 17.92 6.40
CA ALA A 16 3.36 18.57 7.70
C ALA A 16 3.25 17.58 8.87
N LEU A 17 2.49 16.46 8.71
CA LEU A 17 2.29 15.44 9.73
C LEU A 17 3.49 14.51 9.90
N ALA A 18 4.31 14.32 8.88
CA ALA A 18 5.40 13.36 8.87
C ALA A 18 6.36 13.45 10.07
N PRO A 19 6.86 14.64 10.48
CA PRO A 19 7.71 14.77 11.65
C PRO A 19 7.03 14.38 12.97
N GLU A 20 5.72 14.60 13.07
CA GLU A 20 4.95 14.25 14.27
C GLU A 20 4.79 12.73 14.42
N LEU A 21 4.56 12.03 13.30
CA LEU A 21 4.45 10.56 13.28
C LEU A 21 5.78 9.87 13.58
N ALA A 22 6.89 10.47 13.19
CA ALA A 22 8.22 9.95 13.43
C ALA A 22 8.78 10.32 14.83
N ALA A 23 8.10 11.21 15.57
CA ALA A 23 8.51 11.55 16.92
C ALA A 23 8.37 10.31 17.84
N PRO A 24 9.36 10.05 18.72
CA PRO A 24 9.25 8.95 19.67
C PRO A 24 7.96 9.15 20.51
N ALA A 25 7.16 8.08 20.65
CA ALA A 25 5.95 8.12 21.43
C ALA A 25 6.28 8.63 22.84
N SER A 26 5.75 9.80 23.20
CA SER A 26 5.89 10.33 24.55
C SER A 26 5.22 9.33 25.49
N GLY A 27 6.02 8.63 26.31
CA GLY A 27 5.59 7.48 27.09
C GLY A 27 4.38 7.77 27.97
N ASP A 28 3.23 7.31 27.55
CA ASP A 28 2.10 7.07 28.43
C ASP A 28 2.21 5.65 28.97
N GLY A 29 2.86 5.57 30.12
CA GLY A 29 2.70 4.61 31.23
C GLY A 29 2.20 3.18 31.01
N ARG A 30 2.40 2.54 29.87
CA ARG A 30 2.19 1.09 29.72
C ARG A 30 3.53 0.38 29.74
N GLY A 31 3.93 -0.02 30.94
CA GLY A 31 5.05 -0.79 31.42
C GLY A 31 5.82 -1.63 30.38
N GLY A 32 6.62 -0.99 29.53
CA GLY A 32 7.75 -1.59 28.85
C GLY A 32 9.00 -1.03 29.52
N ASP A 33 9.97 -1.89 29.78
CA ASP A 33 11.25 -1.53 30.40
C ASP A 33 11.91 -0.41 29.56
N PRO A 34 12.26 0.75 30.14
CA PRO A 34 12.87 1.86 29.40
C PRO A 34 14.32 1.61 28.96
N GLU A 35 14.86 0.41 29.19
CA GLU A 35 16.25 0.06 28.90
C GLU A 35 16.47 -0.78 27.63
N SER A 36 15.47 -1.06 26.80
CA SER A 36 15.62 -2.02 25.70
C SER A 36 15.43 -1.46 24.26
N GLY A 37 15.71 -0.19 24.03
CA GLY A 37 15.86 0.36 22.69
C GLY A 37 17.15 1.16 22.57
N PRO A 38 17.98 1.01 21.51
CA PRO A 38 19.11 1.90 21.30
C PRO A 38 18.58 3.32 21.07
N ALA A 39 18.96 4.22 21.97
CA ALA A 39 18.54 5.63 21.99
C ALA A 39 19.06 6.45 20.79
N ASP A 40 19.77 5.82 19.84
CA ASP A 40 20.46 6.44 18.71
C ASP A 40 20.03 5.90 17.32
N GLU A 41 19.00 5.04 17.21
CA GLU A 41 18.53 4.67 15.87
C GLU A 41 17.67 5.80 15.29
N PRO A 42 17.93 6.18 14.01
CA PRO A 42 17.10 7.18 13.34
C PRO A 42 15.66 6.69 13.29
N ALA A 43 14.73 7.62 13.49
CA ALA A 43 13.31 7.30 13.38
C ALA A 43 13.00 6.79 11.96
N GLU A 44 12.37 5.62 11.86
CA GLU A 44 11.91 5.02 10.61
C GLU A 44 10.39 4.99 10.58
N LEU A 45 9.81 5.39 9.47
CA LEU A 45 8.37 5.27 9.21
C LEU A 45 8.13 4.22 8.13
N LEU A 46 7.41 3.15 8.48
CA LEU A 46 6.93 2.19 7.51
C LEU A 46 5.55 2.62 7.04
N VAL A 47 5.42 2.89 5.74
CA VAL A 47 4.19 3.38 5.11
C VAL A 47 3.57 2.29 4.25
N ALA A 48 2.34 1.92 4.57
CA ALA A 48 1.51 1.01 3.80
C ALA A 48 0.19 1.69 3.43
N GLU A 49 -0.52 1.15 2.43
CA GLU A 49 -1.80 1.69 2.01
C GLU A 49 -2.82 0.59 1.68
N THR A 50 -4.08 0.98 1.65
CA THR A 50 -5.16 0.17 1.08
C THR A 50 -6.25 1.08 0.52
N ILE A 51 -6.53 0.92 -0.78
CA ILE A 51 -7.61 1.63 -1.45
C ILE A 51 -8.18 0.76 -2.60
N PRO A 52 -9.50 0.64 -2.74
CA PRO A 52 -10.10 -0.03 -3.89
C PRO A 52 -9.71 0.66 -5.21
N GLY A 53 -9.21 -0.12 -6.18
CA GLY A 53 -8.83 0.41 -7.49
C GLY A 53 -7.48 1.11 -7.56
N GLY A 54 -6.73 1.16 -6.46
CA GLY A 54 -5.46 1.90 -6.33
C GLY A 54 -4.41 1.61 -7.40
N THR A 55 -4.35 0.38 -7.92
CA THR A 55 -3.43 0.07 -9.03
C THR A 55 -3.83 0.74 -10.37
N THR A 56 -5.09 1.13 -10.54
CA THR A 56 -5.52 1.89 -11.73
C THR A 56 -5.17 3.37 -11.59
N THR A 57 -5.37 3.96 -10.42
CA THR A 57 -4.98 5.35 -10.12
C THR A 57 -3.46 5.53 -10.06
N ALA A 58 -2.73 4.50 -9.59
CA ALA A 58 -1.27 4.44 -9.69
C ALA A 58 -0.80 4.48 -11.16
N LEU A 59 -1.41 3.66 -12.04
CA LEU A 59 -1.13 3.71 -13.47
C LEU A 59 -1.42 5.09 -14.07
N GLY A 60 -2.53 5.72 -13.66
CA GLY A 60 -2.89 7.07 -14.10
C GLY A 60 -1.83 8.09 -13.72
N SER A 61 -1.43 8.12 -12.44
CA SER A 61 -0.40 9.04 -11.95
C SER A 61 0.95 8.81 -12.61
N LEU A 62 1.41 7.55 -12.74
CA LEU A 62 2.66 7.22 -13.45
C LEU A 62 2.61 7.67 -14.91
N THR A 63 1.49 7.45 -15.61
CA THR A 63 1.33 7.89 -16.99
C THR A 63 1.33 9.40 -17.11
N ALA A 64 0.63 10.11 -16.22
CA ALA A 64 0.60 11.58 -16.20
C ALA A 64 1.99 12.18 -15.94
N LEU A 65 2.82 11.53 -15.12
CA LEU A 65 4.22 11.92 -14.87
C LEU A 65 5.19 11.56 -15.99
N GLY A 66 4.79 10.69 -16.94
CA GLY A 66 5.67 10.17 -17.98
C GLY A 66 6.56 9.01 -17.53
N GLU A 67 6.22 8.40 -16.40
CA GLU A 67 6.93 7.26 -15.85
C GLU A 67 6.48 5.94 -16.48
N ARG A 68 7.22 4.84 -16.19
CA ARG A 68 6.87 3.50 -16.65
C ARG A 68 5.47 3.11 -16.18
N GLY A 69 4.55 2.95 -17.12
CA GLY A 69 3.16 2.58 -16.87
C GLY A 69 2.98 1.07 -16.67
N ALA A 70 3.54 0.54 -15.58
CA ALA A 70 3.46 -0.88 -15.23
C ALA A 70 2.92 -1.05 -13.81
N VAL A 71 1.81 -1.78 -13.66
CA VAL A 71 1.17 -1.99 -12.36
C VAL A 71 0.65 -3.42 -12.22
N SER A 72 0.77 -3.98 -11.01
CA SER A 72 0.22 -5.29 -10.64
C SER A 72 -1.29 -5.24 -10.37
N SER A 73 -1.82 -6.30 -9.85
CA SER A 73 -3.21 -6.45 -9.42
C SER A 73 -3.28 -7.32 -8.18
N SER A 74 -4.22 -7.01 -7.28
CA SER A 74 -4.60 -7.92 -6.18
C SER A 74 -5.38 -9.16 -6.63
N LEU A 75 -5.78 -9.20 -7.91
CA LEU A 75 -6.42 -10.38 -8.52
C LEU A 75 -5.37 -11.32 -9.10
N PRO A 76 -5.64 -12.64 -9.17
CA PRO A 76 -4.75 -13.61 -9.81
C PRO A 76 -4.39 -13.21 -11.25
N ALA A 77 -5.37 -12.78 -12.03
CA ALA A 77 -5.18 -12.23 -13.37
C ALA A 77 -5.21 -10.70 -13.33
N ASN A 78 -4.16 -10.06 -13.87
CA ASN A 78 -4.11 -8.61 -13.96
C ASN A 78 -4.88 -8.10 -15.19
N PRO A 79 -6.00 -7.35 -15.04
CA PRO A 79 -6.75 -6.81 -16.16
C PRO A 79 -6.07 -5.55 -16.75
N ILE A 80 -4.79 -5.64 -17.10
CA ILE A 80 -3.94 -4.48 -17.46
C ILE A 80 -4.50 -3.68 -18.64
N GLU A 81 -5.06 -4.35 -19.67
CA GLU A 81 -5.64 -3.67 -20.82
C GLU A 81 -6.90 -2.86 -20.48
N ARG A 82 -7.66 -3.33 -19.48
CA ARG A 82 -8.80 -2.56 -18.97
C ARG A 82 -8.33 -1.34 -18.18
N LYS A 83 -7.28 -1.50 -17.37
CA LYS A 83 -6.70 -0.38 -16.61
C LYS A 83 -6.16 0.69 -17.56
N ARG A 84 -5.40 0.30 -18.58
CA ARG A 84 -4.86 1.22 -19.61
C ARG A 84 -5.98 2.02 -20.28
N ARG A 85 -7.02 1.33 -20.76
CA ARG A 85 -8.17 2.02 -21.38
C ARG A 85 -8.84 3.03 -20.43
N VAL A 86 -9.04 2.67 -19.15
CA VAL A 86 -9.64 3.57 -18.16
C VAL A 86 -8.74 4.78 -17.91
N VAL A 87 -7.42 4.57 -17.87
CA VAL A 87 -6.45 5.66 -17.70
C VAL A 87 -6.43 6.56 -18.92
N ASP A 88 -6.39 6.01 -20.15
CA ASP A 88 -6.41 6.78 -21.38
C ASP A 88 -7.68 7.66 -21.46
N GLU A 89 -8.86 7.06 -21.19
CA GLU A 89 -10.13 7.80 -21.14
C GLU A 89 -10.12 8.90 -20.04
N GLY A 90 -9.51 8.63 -18.88
CA GLY A 90 -9.40 9.59 -17.79
C GLY A 90 -8.47 10.76 -18.11
N LEU A 91 -7.32 10.49 -18.71
CA LEU A 91 -6.37 11.53 -19.15
C LEU A 91 -6.99 12.41 -20.24
N ASP A 92 -7.60 11.81 -21.28
CA ASP A 92 -8.30 12.55 -22.35
C ASP A 92 -9.39 13.46 -21.75
N ALA A 93 -10.20 12.93 -20.83
CA ALA A 93 -11.27 13.70 -20.18
C ALA A 93 -10.74 14.85 -19.28
N SER A 94 -9.51 14.72 -18.80
CA SER A 94 -8.81 15.72 -18.00
C SER A 94 -7.96 16.69 -18.83
N GLY A 95 -7.83 16.41 -20.14
CA GLY A 95 -7.03 17.23 -21.06
C GLY A 95 -5.53 17.04 -20.87
N LEU A 96 -5.10 15.89 -20.35
CA LEU A 96 -3.70 15.51 -20.18
C LEU A 96 -3.24 14.54 -21.26
N ALA A 97 -2.02 14.74 -21.74
CA ALA A 97 -1.26 13.68 -22.43
C ALA A 97 -0.27 13.02 -21.46
N PRO A 98 0.21 11.80 -21.78
CA PRO A 98 1.27 11.17 -21.00
C PRO A 98 2.49 12.08 -20.84
N GLY A 99 2.92 12.30 -19.57
CA GLY A 99 4.06 13.14 -19.24
C GLY A 99 3.76 14.62 -19.04
N ASP A 100 2.54 15.10 -19.29
CA ASP A 100 2.20 16.53 -19.16
C ASP A 100 2.31 17.05 -17.72
N ALA A 101 2.19 16.16 -16.72
CA ALA A 101 2.36 16.50 -15.31
C ALA A 101 3.77 16.23 -14.77
N ALA A 102 4.77 16.01 -15.65
CA ALA A 102 6.15 15.83 -15.21
C ALA A 102 6.65 17.02 -14.40
N GLY A 103 7.15 16.77 -13.17
CA GLY A 103 7.57 17.81 -12.24
C GLY A 103 6.44 18.49 -11.45
N ASP A 104 5.19 18.11 -11.67
CA ASP A 104 4.03 18.55 -10.88
C ASP A 104 3.25 17.36 -10.31
N PRO A 105 3.73 16.75 -9.20
CA PRO A 105 3.10 15.57 -8.62
C PRO A 105 1.69 15.83 -8.09
N VAL A 106 1.40 17.06 -7.67
CA VAL A 106 0.06 17.43 -7.19
C VAL A 106 -0.93 17.46 -8.34
N GLU A 107 -0.54 17.98 -9.50
CA GLU A 107 -1.36 17.98 -10.71
C GLU A 107 -1.61 16.56 -11.22
N ALA A 108 -0.57 15.72 -11.23
CA ALA A 108 -0.69 14.31 -11.61
C ALA A 108 -1.75 13.58 -10.76
N VAL A 109 -1.72 13.77 -9.43
CA VAL A 109 -2.71 13.16 -8.54
C VAL A 109 -4.08 13.80 -8.72
N ARG A 110 -4.16 15.12 -8.82
CA ARG A 110 -5.42 15.86 -8.96
C ARG A 110 -6.25 15.36 -10.14
N LEU A 111 -5.60 15.09 -11.26
CA LEU A 111 -6.24 14.74 -12.53
C LEU A 111 -6.27 13.25 -12.87
N ALA A 112 -5.37 12.44 -12.31
CA ALA A 112 -5.24 11.04 -12.68
C ALA A 112 -4.98 10.07 -11.50
N GLY A 113 -4.92 10.58 -10.26
CA GLY A 113 -4.61 9.79 -9.07
C GLY A 113 -5.78 9.54 -8.13
N ASP A 114 -5.44 9.36 -6.86
CA ASP A 114 -6.36 9.21 -5.73
C ASP A 114 -5.83 9.92 -4.47
N PRO A 115 -6.66 10.16 -3.44
CA PRO A 115 -6.24 10.89 -2.25
C PRO A 115 -5.18 10.16 -1.40
N VAL A 116 -5.10 8.82 -1.50
CA VAL A 116 -4.08 8.03 -0.78
C VAL A 116 -2.71 8.28 -1.39
N LEU A 117 -2.59 8.35 -2.72
CA LEU A 117 -1.34 8.71 -3.40
C LEU A 117 -0.87 10.11 -3.01
N ALA A 118 -1.79 11.10 -2.92
CA ALA A 118 -1.46 12.43 -2.43
C ALA A 118 -0.91 12.39 -1.00
N ALA A 119 -1.58 11.64 -0.11
CA ALA A 119 -1.18 11.54 1.29
C ALA A 119 0.18 10.84 1.46
N VAL A 120 0.38 9.69 0.80
CA VAL A 120 1.63 8.94 0.90
C VAL A 120 2.80 9.73 0.31
N ALA A 121 2.63 10.36 -0.86
CA ALA A 121 3.66 11.20 -1.45
C ALA A 121 4.02 12.38 -0.53
N GLY A 122 3.01 13.04 0.05
CA GLY A 122 3.22 14.10 1.04
C GLY A 122 3.98 13.63 2.28
N LEU A 123 3.64 12.45 2.83
CA LEU A 123 4.38 11.85 3.95
C LEU A 123 5.84 11.59 3.59
N VAL A 124 6.11 11.01 2.41
CA VAL A 124 7.48 10.72 1.95
C VAL A 124 8.30 12.00 1.85
N VAL A 125 7.73 13.06 1.26
CA VAL A 125 8.40 14.37 1.16
C VAL A 125 8.64 14.96 2.55
N GLY A 126 7.64 14.91 3.43
CA GLY A 126 7.78 15.43 4.80
C GLY A 126 8.84 14.69 5.63
N CYS A 127 8.92 13.36 5.46
CA CYS A 127 9.98 12.55 6.08
C CYS A 127 11.36 12.92 5.52
N ALA A 128 11.47 13.09 4.20
CA ALA A 128 12.73 13.51 3.57
C ALA A 128 13.19 14.87 4.09
N ASP A 129 12.28 15.85 4.21
CA ASP A 129 12.56 17.19 4.76
C ASP A 129 12.99 17.13 6.24
N ALA A 130 12.43 16.21 7.02
CA ALA A 130 12.73 16.05 8.44
C ALA A 130 13.94 15.13 8.73
N GLY A 131 14.53 14.51 7.71
CA GLY A 131 15.62 13.55 7.88
C GLY A 131 15.17 12.21 8.48
N VAL A 132 13.88 11.88 8.37
CA VAL A 132 13.29 10.62 8.81
C VAL A 132 13.42 9.57 7.72
N ASP A 133 13.77 8.34 8.08
CA ASP A 133 13.81 7.24 7.15
C ASP A 133 12.40 6.71 6.87
N VAL A 134 12.14 6.38 5.60
CA VAL A 134 10.85 5.85 5.15
C VAL A 134 11.08 4.55 4.42
N THR A 135 10.36 3.50 4.83
CA THR A 135 10.21 2.26 4.06
C THR A 135 8.80 2.21 3.47
N LEU A 136 8.72 2.15 2.15
CA LEU A 136 7.48 1.99 1.41
C LEU A 136 7.10 0.50 1.42
N ALA A 137 6.03 0.15 2.15
CA ALA A 137 5.57 -1.22 2.31
C ALA A 137 4.41 -1.50 1.37
N GLY A 138 4.68 -2.09 0.23
CA GLY A 138 3.66 -2.36 -0.78
C GLY A 138 4.22 -2.62 -2.16
N GLY A 139 3.35 -2.62 -3.16
CA GLY A 139 3.71 -2.89 -4.54
C GLY A 139 3.75 -1.63 -5.41
N THR A 140 3.12 -1.75 -6.57
CA THR A 140 3.16 -0.70 -7.61
C THR A 140 2.50 0.61 -7.19
N GLN A 141 1.58 0.60 -6.24
CA GLN A 141 0.98 1.83 -5.73
C GLN A 141 1.98 2.63 -4.89
N LEU A 142 2.77 1.97 -4.04
CA LEU A 142 3.83 2.64 -3.28
C LEU A 142 4.98 3.08 -4.20
N ALA A 143 5.26 2.35 -5.28
CA ALA A 143 6.18 2.81 -6.32
C ALA A 143 5.67 4.08 -7.03
N ALA A 144 4.35 4.17 -7.30
CA ALA A 144 3.75 5.40 -7.83
C ALA A 144 3.84 6.57 -6.84
N ALA A 145 3.64 6.33 -5.55
CA ALA A 145 3.85 7.36 -4.52
C ALA A 145 5.33 7.80 -4.46
N ALA A 146 6.28 6.88 -4.64
CA ALA A 146 7.69 7.22 -4.77
C ALA A 146 7.98 8.07 -6.01
N ALA A 147 7.36 7.76 -7.16
CA ALA A 147 7.47 8.58 -8.36
C ALA A 147 6.98 10.01 -8.11
N LEU A 148 5.82 10.18 -7.48
CA LEU A 148 5.30 11.47 -7.07
C LEU A 148 6.29 12.23 -6.16
N ALA A 149 6.88 11.55 -5.19
CA ALA A 149 7.89 12.14 -4.31
C ALA A 149 9.18 12.54 -5.08
N ARG A 150 9.61 11.75 -6.08
CA ARG A 150 10.71 12.10 -6.99
C ARG A 150 10.41 13.40 -7.74
N HIS A 151 9.22 13.51 -8.33
CA HIS A 151 8.77 14.72 -9.04
C HIS A 151 8.57 15.92 -8.11
N ALA A 152 8.41 15.68 -6.78
CA ALA A 152 8.44 16.73 -5.75
C ALA A 152 9.86 17.10 -5.29
N GLY A 153 10.91 16.45 -5.82
CA GLY A 153 12.31 16.80 -5.55
C GLY A 153 13.00 15.91 -4.49
N VAL A 154 12.39 14.80 -4.06
CA VAL A 154 13.08 13.83 -3.19
C VAL A 154 14.13 13.08 -4.00
N ASP A 155 15.42 13.25 -3.70
CA ASP A 155 16.55 12.63 -4.40
C ASP A 155 17.19 11.45 -3.63
N ARG A 156 16.89 11.29 -2.35
CA ARG A 156 17.39 10.17 -1.53
C ARG A 156 16.82 8.84 -2.01
N ARG A 157 17.63 7.77 -1.94
CA ARG A 157 17.15 6.42 -2.27
C ARG A 157 16.07 5.96 -1.29
N LEU A 158 14.97 5.46 -1.82
CA LEU A 158 13.82 5.02 -1.01
C LEU A 158 13.72 3.48 -1.01
N PRO A 159 13.64 2.83 0.17
CA PRO A 159 13.33 1.42 0.27
C PRO A 159 11.88 1.13 -0.15
N LEU A 160 11.70 0.10 -0.98
CA LEU A 160 10.40 -0.46 -1.35
C LEU A 160 10.39 -1.94 -0.98
N ALA A 161 9.60 -2.31 0.03
CA ALA A 161 9.45 -3.68 0.50
C ALA A 161 8.11 -4.25 0.03
N THR A 162 8.17 -5.35 -0.72
CA THR A 162 7.00 -5.99 -1.33
C THR A 162 7.04 -7.51 -1.15
N THR A 163 6.07 -8.22 -1.72
CA THR A 163 6.06 -9.67 -1.75
C THR A 163 6.65 -10.22 -3.06
N SER A 164 7.13 -11.45 -3.03
CA SER A 164 7.60 -12.16 -4.23
C SER A 164 6.53 -12.23 -5.32
N LEU A 165 5.26 -12.42 -4.96
CA LEU A 165 4.15 -12.46 -5.92
C LEU A 165 3.95 -11.16 -6.70
N VAL A 166 4.32 -10.01 -6.14
CA VAL A 166 4.27 -8.73 -6.86
C VAL A 166 5.58 -8.47 -7.59
N ALA A 167 6.72 -8.78 -6.97
CA ALA A 167 8.04 -8.60 -7.58
C ALA A 167 8.21 -9.44 -8.86
N ASP A 168 7.67 -10.66 -8.85
CA ASP A 168 7.75 -11.63 -9.95
C ASP A 168 6.55 -11.53 -10.93
N ASP A 169 5.61 -10.59 -10.73
CA ASP A 169 4.49 -10.38 -11.64
C ASP A 169 4.99 -9.80 -12.97
N PRO A 170 5.00 -10.59 -14.06
CA PRO A 170 5.56 -10.15 -15.34
C PRO A 170 4.74 -9.02 -15.99
N THR A 171 3.52 -8.77 -15.50
CA THR A 171 2.66 -7.68 -16.00
C THR A 171 2.92 -6.35 -15.30
N ALA A 172 3.61 -6.38 -14.15
CA ALA A 172 3.92 -5.20 -13.35
C ALA A 172 5.30 -4.61 -13.62
N ASP A 173 6.27 -5.45 -14.05
CA ASP A 173 7.68 -5.06 -14.26
C ASP A 173 8.21 -4.12 -13.15
N LEU A 174 7.88 -4.49 -11.89
CA LEU A 174 8.18 -3.64 -10.74
C LEU A 174 9.68 -3.39 -10.57
N ALA A 175 10.50 -4.38 -10.93
CA ALA A 175 11.96 -4.26 -10.86
C ALA A 175 12.49 -3.14 -11.76
N ALA A 176 11.97 -3.03 -13.00
CA ALA A 176 12.35 -1.98 -13.91
C ALA A 176 11.84 -0.61 -13.44
N LEU A 177 10.60 -0.52 -12.96
CA LEU A 177 10.05 0.71 -12.37
C LEU A 177 10.89 1.16 -11.15
N ALA A 178 11.25 0.22 -10.27
CA ALA A 178 12.10 0.51 -9.11
C ALA A 178 13.49 1.02 -9.52
N ALA A 179 14.07 0.45 -10.59
CA ALA A 179 15.35 0.91 -11.12
C ALA A 179 15.26 2.32 -11.72
N ASP A 180 14.21 2.60 -12.51
CA ASP A 180 13.97 3.93 -13.10
C ASP A 180 13.82 5.02 -12.01
N LEU A 181 13.21 4.67 -10.88
CA LEU A 181 12.95 5.56 -9.75
C LEU A 181 14.05 5.56 -8.67
N ASP A 182 15.16 4.84 -8.86
CA ASP A 182 16.22 4.64 -7.84
C ASP A 182 15.66 4.16 -6.50
N LEU A 183 14.80 3.11 -6.52
CA LEU A 183 14.30 2.47 -5.31
C LEU A 183 15.17 1.27 -4.93
N SER A 184 15.29 1.03 -3.62
CA SER A 184 15.88 -0.20 -3.08
C SER A 184 14.79 -1.26 -2.91
N LEU A 185 14.58 -2.07 -3.95
CA LEU A 185 13.54 -3.10 -3.94
C LEU A 185 13.98 -4.30 -3.09
N ALA A 186 13.15 -4.68 -2.12
CA ALA A 186 13.23 -5.92 -1.36
C ALA A 186 11.93 -6.71 -1.54
N ALA A 187 12.04 -8.00 -1.87
CA ALA A 187 10.89 -8.89 -2.01
C ALA A 187 10.97 -10.01 -0.97
N ALA A 188 9.92 -10.19 -0.20
CA ALA A 188 9.79 -11.26 0.79
C ALA A 188 8.84 -12.34 0.30
N ASP A 189 9.18 -13.60 0.56
CA ASP A 189 8.31 -14.74 0.36
C ASP A 189 7.93 -15.32 1.73
N PRO A 190 6.66 -15.26 2.15
CA PRO A 190 6.25 -15.81 3.43
C PRO A 190 6.17 -17.34 3.46
N GLY A 191 6.44 -18.04 2.34
CA GLY A 191 6.34 -19.49 2.21
C GLY A 191 4.91 -20.00 2.44
N PHE A 192 3.90 -19.27 2.04
CA PHE A 192 2.50 -19.63 2.27
C PHE A 192 2.03 -20.83 1.42
N ASP A 193 2.76 -21.19 0.38
CA ASP A 193 2.55 -22.41 -0.41
C ASP A 193 2.95 -23.68 0.34
N GLU A 194 3.74 -23.58 1.41
CA GLU A 194 4.10 -24.69 2.30
C GLU A 194 3.00 -25.01 3.34
N GLY A 195 1.94 -24.18 3.42
CA GLY A 195 0.89 -24.31 4.42
C GLY A 195 -0.46 -24.74 3.83
N ASP A 196 -1.20 -25.57 4.58
CA ASP A 196 -2.55 -26.06 4.19
C ASP A 196 -3.69 -25.11 4.61
N HIS A 197 -3.39 -24.00 5.29
CA HIS A 197 -4.42 -23.10 5.81
C HIS A 197 -5.15 -22.34 4.66
N PRO A 198 -6.51 -22.22 4.68
CA PRO A 198 -7.27 -21.60 3.60
C PRO A 198 -6.81 -20.18 3.23
N ALA A 199 -6.41 -19.36 4.21
CA ALA A 199 -5.89 -18.01 3.95
C ALA A 199 -4.58 -18.04 3.16
N MET A 200 -3.68 -18.97 3.46
CA MET A 200 -2.43 -19.17 2.75
C MET A 200 -2.66 -19.72 1.35
N ALA A 201 -3.60 -20.65 1.20
CA ALA A 201 -3.99 -21.17 -0.11
C ALA A 201 -4.56 -20.09 -1.03
N ALA A 202 -5.29 -19.11 -0.52
CA ALA A 202 -5.77 -17.95 -1.30
C ALA A 202 -4.60 -17.10 -1.81
N TYR A 203 -3.64 -16.78 -0.94
CA TYR A 203 -2.43 -16.06 -1.32
C TYR A 203 -1.61 -16.81 -2.38
N ALA A 204 -1.37 -18.13 -2.19
CA ALA A 204 -0.62 -18.94 -3.15
C ALA A 204 -1.27 -18.99 -4.55
N ARG A 205 -2.60 -18.81 -4.63
CA ARG A 205 -3.32 -18.64 -5.91
C ARG A 205 -3.20 -17.24 -6.51
N GLY A 206 -2.49 -16.31 -5.86
CA GLY A 206 -2.29 -14.94 -6.30
C GLY A 206 -3.43 -13.98 -5.92
N GLU A 207 -4.25 -14.33 -4.93
CA GLU A 207 -5.24 -13.44 -4.35
C GLU A 207 -4.55 -12.54 -3.30
N ALA A 208 -4.85 -11.22 -3.32
CA ALA A 208 -4.26 -10.25 -2.40
C ALA A 208 -2.72 -10.35 -2.31
N LYS A 209 -2.04 -10.36 -3.46
CA LYS A 209 -0.58 -10.53 -3.61
C LYS A 209 0.26 -9.63 -2.70
N GLU A 210 -0.22 -8.44 -2.46
CA GLU A 210 0.35 -7.45 -1.53
C GLU A 210 -0.82 -6.74 -0.87
N GLY A 211 -1.12 -7.10 0.35
CA GLY A 211 -2.22 -6.51 1.08
C GLY A 211 -1.70 -5.66 2.23
N VAL A 212 -2.08 -4.38 2.27
CA VAL A 212 -1.80 -3.45 3.39
C VAL A 212 -0.37 -3.49 3.93
N GLY A 213 0.62 -3.67 3.05
CA GLY A 213 2.03 -3.63 3.43
C GLY A 213 2.61 -4.95 3.92
N MET A 214 2.11 -6.08 3.42
CA MET A 214 2.63 -7.41 3.79
C MET A 214 4.15 -7.50 3.61
N GLY A 215 4.70 -7.06 2.47
CA GLY A 215 6.14 -7.11 2.22
C GLY A 215 6.96 -6.34 3.26
N GLY A 216 6.48 -5.17 3.67
CA GLY A 216 7.13 -4.40 4.74
C GLY A 216 7.00 -5.06 6.11
N ALA A 217 5.83 -5.64 6.43
CA ALA A 217 5.64 -6.37 7.68
C ALA A 217 6.55 -7.61 7.76
N LEU A 218 6.72 -8.33 6.64
CA LEU A 218 7.67 -9.46 6.54
C LEU A 218 9.12 -9.00 6.71
N ALA A 219 9.51 -7.88 6.09
CA ALA A 219 10.83 -7.31 6.25
C ALA A 219 11.10 -6.87 7.72
N LEU A 220 10.08 -6.37 8.42
CA LEU A 220 10.18 -6.08 9.86
C LEU A 220 10.33 -7.36 10.68
N ALA A 221 9.56 -8.40 10.38
CA ALA A 221 9.63 -9.69 11.06
C ALA A 221 11.04 -10.31 10.92
N ASP A 222 11.60 -10.31 9.72
CA ASP A 222 12.96 -10.78 9.42
C ASP A 222 14.01 -10.00 10.23
N ARG A 223 13.95 -8.66 10.23
CA ARG A 223 14.84 -7.81 11.06
C ARG A 223 14.71 -8.10 12.56
N ALA A 224 13.52 -8.48 13.02
CA ALA A 224 13.26 -8.86 14.40
C ALA A 224 13.66 -10.31 14.72
N GLY A 225 14.17 -11.08 13.75
CA GLY A 225 14.53 -12.48 13.91
C GLY A 225 13.35 -13.43 14.05
N VAL A 226 12.17 -13.03 13.55
CA VAL A 226 10.97 -13.87 13.49
C VAL A 226 11.03 -14.71 12.22
N ASP A 227 11.02 -16.03 12.36
CA ASP A 227 11.09 -16.95 11.22
C ASP A 227 9.74 -17.10 10.51
N ASP A 228 9.77 -17.58 9.25
CA ASP A 228 8.59 -17.72 8.41
C ASP A 228 7.56 -18.71 8.98
N VAL A 229 8.00 -19.71 9.75
CA VAL A 229 7.09 -20.66 10.42
C VAL A 229 6.25 -19.96 11.45
N ALA A 230 6.87 -19.13 12.31
CA ALA A 230 6.16 -18.34 13.31
C ALA A 230 5.20 -17.32 12.67
N VAL A 231 5.60 -16.71 11.54
CA VAL A 231 4.70 -15.84 10.74
C VAL A 231 3.48 -16.61 10.27
N ARG A 232 3.68 -17.78 9.64
CA ARG A 232 2.58 -18.63 9.14
C ARG A 232 1.63 -19.06 10.26
N GLU A 233 2.15 -19.54 11.37
CA GLU A 233 1.34 -19.94 12.54
C GLU A 233 0.51 -18.76 13.07
N ARG A 234 1.09 -17.56 13.10
CA ARG A 234 0.39 -16.37 13.57
C ARG A 234 -0.71 -15.93 12.62
N VAL A 235 -0.45 -15.95 11.32
CA VAL A 235 -1.45 -15.64 10.28
C VAL A 235 -2.63 -16.61 10.38
N ALA A 236 -2.38 -17.91 10.50
CA ALA A 236 -3.42 -18.93 10.68
C ALA A 236 -4.27 -18.63 11.93
N ALA A 237 -3.64 -18.45 13.10
CA ALA A 237 -4.33 -18.20 14.35
C ALA A 237 -5.17 -16.89 14.35
N VAL A 238 -4.69 -15.84 13.69
CA VAL A 238 -5.45 -14.59 13.55
C VAL A 238 -6.64 -14.77 12.62
N THR A 239 -6.45 -15.46 11.50
CA THR A 239 -7.53 -15.71 10.53
C THR A 239 -8.63 -16.58 11.14
N ASP A 240 -8.28 -17.66 11.85
CA ASP A 240 -9.25 -18.52 12.54
C ASP A 240 -10.10 -17.74 13.55
N ARG A 241 -9.46 -16.86 14.32
CA ARG A 241 -10.18 -16.01 15.27
C ARG A 241 -11.18 -15.07 14.56
N LEU A 242 -10.76 -14.41 13.48
CA LEU A 242 -11.64 -13.51 12.72
C LEU A 242 -12.82 -14.24 12.10
N LEU A 243 -12.60 -15.47 11.58
CA LEU A 243 -13.66 -16.28 11.02
C LEU A 243 -14.65 -16.75 12.10
N ALA A 244 -14.15 -17.10 13.28
CA ALA A 244 -15.01 -17.48 14.42
C ALA A 244 -15.87 -16.31 14.92
N GLU A 245 -15.30 -15.10 15.01
CA GLU A 245 -16.02 -13.89 15.40
C GLU A 245 -17.08 -13.50 14.34
N GLY A 246 -16.76 -13.61 13.04
CA GLY A 246 -17.72 -13.34 11.94
C GLY A 246 -18.89 -14.31 11.92
N ALA A 247 -18.64 -15.58 12.13
CA ALA A 247 -19.71 -16.60 12.19
C ALA A 247 -20.67 -16.41 13.40
N GLY A 248 -20.19 -15.79 14.49
CA GLY A 248 -21.02 -15.45 15.64
C GLY A 248 -21.93 -14.23 15.41
N ALA A 249 -21.51 -13.28 14.59
CA ALA A 249 -22.28 -12.08 14.28
C ALA A 249 -23.46 -12.34 13.34
N ASP A 250 -23.33 -13.27 12.40
CA ASP A 250 -24.40 -13.65 11.45
C ASP A 250 -25.51 -14.51 12.09
N GLY A 251 -25.31 -15.01 13.31
CA GLY A 251 -26.24 -15.86 14.05
C GLY A 251 -27.28 -15.11 14.90
N GLU A 252 -27.15 -13.81 15.12
CA GLU A 252 -28.03 -13.06 16.04
C GLU A 252 -29.12 -12.20 15.36
N ASP A 253 -29.20 -12.12 14.04
CA ASP A 253 -30.14 -11.23 13.32
C ASP A 253 -31.08 -11.97 12.35
N GLU A 254 -31.71 -13.09 12.76
CA GLU A 254 -32.93 -13.56 12.09
C GLU A 254 -34.13 -13.24 12.98
N PRO A 255 -34.90 -12.14 12.74
CA PRO A 255 -36.14 -11.93 13.43
C PRO A 255 -37.14 -13.00 12.97
N ALA A 256 -37.57 -13.83 13.89
CA ALA A 256 -38.66 -14.81 13.69
C ALA A 256 -39.84 -14.14 13.01
N VAL A 257 -40.03 -14.39 11.72
CA VAL A 257 -41.27 -14.02 11.01
C VAL A 257 -42.40 -14.83 11.62
N ALA A 258 -43.13 -14.22 12.54
CA ALA A 258 -44.36 -14.75 13.10
C ALA A 258 -45.39 -14.96 11.97
N ASN A 259 -45.54 -16.20 11.56
CA ASN A 259 -46.58 -16.66 10.69
C ASN A 259 -47.94 -16.38 11.36
N ARG A 260 -48.60 -15.27 11.03
CA ARG A 260 -50.00 -15.06 11.34
C ARG A 260 -50.83 -15.78 10.30
N GLY A 261 -51.08 -17.04 10.63
CA GLY A 261 -52.06 -17.83 9.90
C GLY A 261 -53.44 -17.20 9.92
N ASP A 262 -54.09 -17.46 8.82
CA ASP A 262 -55.50 -17.30 8.51
C ASP A 262 -56.47 -17.37 9.69
N ARG A 263 -57.33 -16.38 9.78
CA ARG A 263 -58.73 -16.57 10.18
C ARG A 263 -59.66 -15.62 9.47
N GLN A 264 -60.52 -16.23 8.62
CA GLN A 264 -61.85 -15.83 8.14
C GLN A 264 -61.92 -14.67 7.17
#